data_d42cb45c8571ec664c7dfdc913240d26
#
_entry.id   d42cb45c8571ec664c7dfdc913240d26
#
_cell.length_a   1.000
_cell.length_b   1.000
_cell.length_c   1.000
_cell.angle_alpha   90.00
_cell.angle_beta   90.00
_cell.angle_gamma   90.00
#
_symmetry.space_group_name_H-M   'P 1'
#
loop_
_entity.id
_entity.type
_entity.pdbx_description
1 polymer ?
#
loop_
_entity_poly.entity_id
_entity_poly.type
_entity_poly.pdbx_seq_one_letter_code
_entity_poly.pdbx_strand_id
1 'polypeptide(L)'
;ELKSRGLGDVYKRQIHSLANKSGIVSVCSIGDPESFSKTLERNNINVDRKLIFPDHWPFSLHDIEKINRLALKENLNHIICTEKDFVKLVEFKQDLKIDINAVVMKHEISKEIEKDILNRLL
;
A
#
# COMPACT_ATOMS: atom_id res chain seq x y z
N GLU A 1 -15.95 10.56 4.66
CA GLU A 1 -15.61 11.61 3.72
C GLU A 1 -14.39 12.39 4.16
N LEU A 2 -14.45 12.98 5.34
CA LEU A 2 -13.29 13.65 5.92
C LEU A 2 -12.10 12.70 6.07
N LYS A 3 -12.37 11.45 6.40
CA LYS A 3 -11.35 10.41 6.47
C LYS A 3 -10.71 10.14 5.11
N SER A 4 -11.51 10.12 4.06
CA SER A 4 -11.02 9.92 2.69
C SER A 4 -10.10 11.05 2.25
N ARG A 5 -10.45 12.30 2.56
CA ARG A 5 -9.60 13.46 2.26
C ARG A 5 -8.30 13.42 3.04
N GLY A 6 -8.37 13.17 4.33
CA GLY A 6 -7.19 13.06 5.18
C GLY A 6 -6.26 11.95 4.72
N LEU A 7 -6.83 10.80 4.37
CA LEU A 7 -6.06 9.69 3.85
C LEU A 7 -5.39 10.04 2.53
N GLY A 8 -6.11 10.70 1.61
CA GLY A 8 -5.56 11.11 0.33
C GLY A 8 -4.37 12.04 0.47
N ASP A 9 -4.48 13.02 1.35
CA ASP A 9 -3.39 13.97 1.62
C ASP A 9 -2.20 13.29 2.29
N VAL A 10 -2.47 12.40 3.23
CA VAL A 10 -1.44 11.62 3.91
C VAL A 10 -0.72 10.72 2.90
N TYR A 11 -1.45 10.05 2.01
CA TYR A 11 -0.86 9.20 0.99
C TYR A 11 0.10 9.98 0.08
N LYS A 12 -0.30 11.15 -0.39
CA LYS A 12 0.54 11.97 -1.26
C LYS A 12 1.83 12.39 -0.55
N ARG A 13 1.73 12.80 0.71
CA ARG A 13 2.90 13.18 1.50
C ARG A 13 3.82 11.99 1.76
N GLN A 14 3.23 10.84 2.07
CA GLN A 14 4.00 9.62 2.36
C GLN A 14 4.75 9.11 1.15
N ILE A 15 4.14 9.14 -0.03
CA ILE A 15 4.81 8.76 -1.27
C ILE A 15 6.04 9.63 -1.49
N HIS A 16 5.90 10.95 -1.36
CA HIS A 16 7.03 11.86 -1.50
C HIS A 16 8.11 11.62 -0.45
N SER A 17 7.70 11.34 0.78
CA SER A 17 8.66 11.10 1.87
C SER A 17 9.42 9.79 1.72
N LEU A 18 8.86 8.81 1.02
CA LEU A 18 9.51 7.51 0.79
C LEU A 18 10.42 7.49 -0.43
N ALA A 19 10.32 8.48 -1.31
CA ALA A 19 11.19 8.56 -2.48
C ALA A 19 12.65 8.63 -2.03
N ASN A 20 13.49 7.78 -2.62
CA ASN A 20 14.91 7.68 -2.34
C ASN A 20 15.27 7.25 -0.91
N LYS A 21 14.32 6.68 -0.17
CA LYS A 21 14.60 6.12 1.15
C LYS A 21 14.88 4.62 1.06
N SER A 22 15.52 4.08 2.09
CA SER A 22 15.79 2.66 2.22
C SER A 22 14.88 2.03 3.29
N GLY A 23 14.90 0.71 3.38
CA GLY A 23 14.13 -0.01 4.38
C GLY A 23 12.65 -0.11 4.03
N ILE A 24 12.33 -0.28 2.75
CA ILE A 24 10.95 -0.35 2.28
C ILE A 24 10.59 -1.79 1.90
N VAL A 25 9.47 -2.27 2.43
CA VAL A 25 8.87 -3.54 2.03
C VAL A 25 7.54 -3.28 1.35
N SER A 26 7.35 -3.82 0.16
CA SER A 26 6.06 -3.75 -0.51
C SER A 26 5.21 -4.96 -0.11
N VAL A 27 3.95 -4.70 0.25
CA VAL A 27 2.98 -5.75 0.58
C VAL A 27 1.84 -5.62 -0.42
N CYS A 28 1.54 -6.69 -1.13
CA CYS A 28 0.60 -6.64 -2.24
C CYS A 28 -0.27 -7.91 -2.27
N SER A 29 -1.59 -7.72 -2.29
CA SER A 29 -2.54 -8.81 -2.52
C SER A 29 -3.58 -8.40 -3.56
N ILE A 30 -3.09 -7.94 -4.71
CA ILE A 30 -3.93 -7.52 -5.83
C ILE A 30 -3.68 -8.41 -7.03
N GLY A 31 -4.59 -8.34 -8.02
CA GLY A 31 -4.53 -9.18 -9.22
C GLY A 31 -3.40 -8.83 -10.18
N ASP A 32 -2.84 -7.63 -10.09
CA ASP A 32 -1.77 -7.16 -10.97
C ASP A 32 -0.60 -6.56 -10.17
N PRO A 33 0.25 -7.41 -9.59
CA PRO A 33 1.39 -6.92 -8.82
C PRO A 33 2.45 -6.21 -9.66
N GLU A 34 2.55 -6.52 -10.95
CA GLU A 34 3.49 -5.83 -11.84
C GLU A 34 3.17 -4.35 -12.02
N SER A 35 1.89 -4.04 -12.19
CA SER A 35 1.43 -2.66 -12.31
C SER A 35 1.78 -1.86 -11.06
N PHE A 36 1.61 -2.46 -9.91
CA PHE A 36 2.00 -1.86 -8.64
C PHE A 36 3.50 -1.59 -8.57
N SER A 37 4.32 -2.58 -8.93
CA SER A 37 5.79 -2.43 -8.96
C SER A 37 6.23 -1.31 -9.88
N LYS A 38 5.64 -1.21 -11.07
CA LYS A 38 5.94 -0.13 -12.02
C LYS A 38 5.58 1.24 -11.48
N THR A 39 4.46 1.35 -10.79
CA THR A 39 4.05 2.60 -10.15
C THR A 39 5.07 3.04 -9.10
N LEU A 40 5.58 2.13 -8.31
CA LEU A 40 6.61 2.43 -7.32
C LEU A 40 7.88 2.91 -7.98
N GLU A 41 8.32 2.25 -9.04
CA GLU A 41 9.52 2.65 -9.78
C GLU A 41 9.39 4.06 -10.36
N ARG A 42 8.23 4.39 -10.94
CA ARG A 42 7.96 5.72 -11.50
C ARG A 42 8.03 6.83 -10.45
N ASN A 43 7.78 6.49 -9.20
CA ASN A 43 7.82 7.45 -8.11
C ASN A 43 9.14 7.40 -7.33
N ASN A 44 10.16 6.76 -7.88
CA ASN A 44 11.49 6.60 -7.28
C ASN A 44 11.44 5.92 -5.91
N ILE A 45 10.52 4.99 -5.74
CA ILE A 45 10.44 4.19 -4.53
C ILE A 45 11.17 2.87 -4.78
N ASN A 46 12.30 2.71 -4.10
CA ASN A 46 13.12 1.51 -4.19
C ASN A 46 12.71 0.54 -3.09
N VAL A 47 12.16 -0.59 -3.49
CA VAL A 47 11.67 -1.60 -2.56
C VAL A 47 12.78 -2.60 -2.28
N ASP A 48 13.13 -2.76 -1.00
CA ASP A 48 14.15 -3.71 -0.58
C ASP A 48 13.62 -5.14 -0.51
N ARG A 49 12.32 -5.27 -0.24
CA ARG A 49 11.68 -6.58 -0.14
C ARG A 49 10.27 -6.51 -0.69
N LYS A 50 9.89 -7.50 -1.48
CA LYS A 50 8.53 -7.61 -2.03
C LYS A 50 7.84 -8.82 -1.41
N LEU A 51 6.65 -8.58 -0.83
CA LEU A 51 5.79 -9.64 -0.32
C LEU A 51 4.51 -9.65 -1.17
N ILE A 52 4.35 -10.69 -1.97
CA ILE A 52 3.20 -10.84 -2.85
C ILE A 52 2.32 -11.95 -2.31
N PHE A 53 1.09 -11.58 -1.96
CA PHE A 53 0.08 -12.51 -1.47
C PHE A 53 -0.96 -12.76 -2.56
N PRO A 54 -1.71 -13.85 -2.49
CA PRO A 54 -2.81 -14.07 -3.43
C PRO A 54 -3.81 -12.92 -3.41
N ASP A 55 -4.46 -12.68 -4.55
CA ASP A 55 -5.47 -11.62 -4.66
C ASP A 55 -6.55 -11.81 -3.58
N HIS A 56 -7.01 -10.71 -3.01
CA HIS A 56 -7.99 -10.69 -1.91
C HIS A 56 -7.55 -11.44 -0.66
N TRP A 57 -6.24 -11.48 -0.40
CA TRP A 57 -5.72 -12.18 0.78
C TRP A 57 -6.26 -11.58 2.07
N PRO A 58 -6.83 -12.40 2.97
CA PRO A 58 -7.27 -11.93 4.28
C PRO A 58 -6.10 -11.95 5.26
N PHE A 59 -5.46 -10.82 5.45
CA PHE A 59 -4.32 -10.72 6.37
C PHE A 59 -4.74 -11.12 7.78
N SER A 60 -3.88 -11.87 8.46
CA SER A 60 -4.07 -12.32 9.82
C SER A 60 -2.93 -11.81 10.71
N LEU A 61 -3.11 -11.94 12.02
CA LEU A 61 -2.05 -11.60 12.97
C LEU A 61 -0.76 -12.38 12.69
N HIS A 62 -0.90 -13.61 12.22
CA HIS A 62 0.25 -14.42 11.83
C HIS A 62 1.07 -13.77 10.70
N ASP A 63 0.39 -13.21 9.70
CA ASP A 63 1.05 -12.49 8.62
C ASP A 63 1.75 -11.25 9.15
N ILE A 64 1.11 -10.52 10.06
CA ILE A 64 1.67 -9.31 10.67
C ILE A 64 2.93 -9.63 11.47
N GLU A 65 2.90 -10.71 12.23
CA GLU A 65 4.07 -11.15 12.98
C GLU A 65 5.23 -11.53 12.07
N LYS A 66 4.95 -12.16 10.93
CA LYS A 66 5.96 -12.45 9.93
C LYS A 66 6.57 -11.18 9.35
N ILE A 67 5.75 -10.20 9.05
CA ILE A 67 6.22 -8.90 8.54
C ILE A 67 7.13 -8.24 9.57
N ASN A 68 6.73 -8.24 10.84
CA ASN A 68 7.53 -7.66 11.91
C ASN A 68 8.89 -8.35 12.05
N ARG A 69 8.92 -9.68 11.99
CA ARG A 69 10.17 -10.42 12.06
C ARG A 69 11.09 -10.13 10.88
N LEU A 70 10.53 -10.05 9.68
CA LEU A 70 11.27 -9.72 8.48
C LEU A 70 11.83 -8.30 8.55
N ALA A 71 11.02 -7.37 9.04
CA ALA A 71 11.42 -5.98 9.22
C ALA A 71 12.62 -5.86 10.16
N LEU A 72 12.59 -6.58 11.26
CA LEU A 72 13.69 -6.57 12.22
C LEU A 72 14.96 -7.18 11.61
N LYS A 73 14.81 -8.28 10.90
CA LYS A 73 15.94 -9.01 10.31
C LYS A 73 16.61 -8.21 9.19
N GLU A 74 15.83 -7.53 8.36
CA GLU A 74 16.33 -6.84 7.16
C GLU A 74 16.35 -5.32 7.30
N ASN A 75 16.13 -4.80 8.49
CA ASN A 75 16.10 -3.36 8.76
C ASN A 75 15.08 -2.61 7.89
N LEU A 76 13.88 -3.15 7.81
CA LEU A 76 12.79 -2.52 7.09
C LEU A 76 12.05 -1.57 8.03
N ASN A 77 11.70 -0.39 7.54
CA ASN A 77 11.08 0.65 8.35
C ASN A 77 9.71 1.07 7.84
N HIS A 78 9.40 0.76 6.59
CA HIS A 78 8.18 1.24 5.94
C HIS A 78 7.54 0.14 5.12
N ILE A 79 6.22 -0.02 5.31
CA ILE A 79 5.40 -0.81 4.38
C ILE A 79 4.86 0.14 3.32
N ILE A 80 4.91 -0.27 2.05
CA ILE A 80 4.20 0.39 0.97
C ILE A 80 3.22 -0.61 0.36
N CYS A 81 1.98 -0.18 0.15
CA CYS A 81 0.94 -1.02 -0.40
C CYS A 81 -0.05 -0.18 -1.20
N THR A 82 -1.01 -0.83 -1.86
CA THR A 82 -2.11 -0.13 -2.50
C THR A 82 -3.15 0.29 -1.46
N GLU A 83 -4.06 1.18 -1.85
CA GLU A 83 -5.15 1.59 -0.96
C GLU A 83 -5.99 0.40 -0.49
N LYS A 84 -6.23 -0.53 -1.40
CA LYS A 84 -7.00 -1.74 -1.10
C LYS A 84 -6.39 -2.57 0.02
N ASP A 85 -5.08 -2.76 -0.02
CA ASP A 85 -4.39 -3.49 1.03
C ASP A 85 -4.20 -2.66 2.29
N PHE A 86 -4.05 -1.35 2.13
CA PHE A 86 -3.93 -0.44 3.27
C PHE A 86 -5.12 -0.57 4.22
N VAL A 87 -6.33 -0.61 3.68
CA VAL A 87 -7.56 -0.73 4.48
C VAL A 87 -7.53 -1.99 5.33
N LYS A 88 -6.97 -3.06 4.79
CA LYS A 88 -6.83 -4.33 5.52
C LYS A 88 -5.72 -4.29 6.55
N LEU A 89 -4.58 -3.72 6.19
CA LEU A 89 -3.41 -3.69 7.08
C LEU A 89 -3.56 -2.71 8.24
N VAL A 90 -4.30 -1.61 8.04
CA VAL A 90 -4.49 -0.61 9.08
C VAL A 90 -5.27 -1.16 10.28
N GLU A 91 -6.02 -2.23 10.11
CA GLU A 91 -6.68 -2.92 11.22
C GLU A 91 -5.68 -3.51 12.21
N PHE A 92 -4.46 -3.78 11.75
CA PHE A 92 -3.37 -4.31 12.57
C PHE A 92 -2.35 -3.23 12.96
N LYS A 93 -2.74 -1.98 12.85
CA LYS A 93 -1.86 -0.83 13.10
C LYS A 93 -1.15 -0.92 14.45
N GLN A 94 -1.83 -1.40 15.48
CA GLN A 94 -1.23 -1.51 16.82
C GLN A 94 -0.24 -2.66 16.93
N ASP A 95 -0.36 -3.67 16.08
CA ASP A 95 0.52 -4.83 16.10
C ASP A 95 1.71 -4.67 15.17
N LEU A 96 1.58 -3.86 14.13
CA LEU A 96 2.67 -3.57 13.21
C LEU A 96 3.70 -2.66 13.84
N LYS A 97 4.97 -3.02 13.73
CA LYS A 97 6.08 -2.26 14.32
C LYS A 97 6.69 -1.26 13.36
N ILE A 98 6.26 -1.26 12.11
CA ILE A 98 6.69 -0.31 11.08
C ILE A 98 5.46 0.39 10.52
N ASP A 99 5.67 1.57 9.92
CA ASP A 99 4.54 2.34 9.43
C ASP A 99 4.00 1.80 8.11
N ILE A 100 2.73 2.09 7.88
CA ILE A 100 2.00 1.63 6.69
C ILE A 100 1.76 2.84 5.80
N ASN A 101 2.15 2.71 4.54
CA ASN A 101 2.01 3.77 3.55
C ASN A 101 1.26 3.23 2.35
N ALA A 102 0.38 4.03 1.78
CA ALA A 102 -0.40 3.62 0.64
C ALA A 102 -0.07 4.45 -0.59
N VAL A 103 -0.12 3.78 -1.74
CA VAL A 103 0.02 4.41 -3.03
C VAL A 103 -1.32 4.32 -3.76
N VAL A 104 -1.71 5.42 -4.39
CA VAL A 104 -2.93 5.48 -5.19
C VAL A 104 -2.59 5.05 -6.62
N MET A 105 -3.26 4.01 -7.08
CA MET A 105 -3.11 3.50 -8.45
C MET A 105 -4.03 4.30 -9.38
N LYS A 106 -3.57 5.50 -9.74
CA LYS A 106 -4.42 6.50 -10.40
C LYS A 106 -5.07 6.10 -11.72
N HIS A 107 -4.42 5.25 -12.50
CA HIS A 107 -4.91 5.00 -13.86
C HIS A 107 -6.06 4.01 -13.93
N GLU A 108 -6.14 3.07 -13.05
CA GLU A 108 -7.19 2.05 -13.05
C GLU A 108 -8.35 2.40 -12.14
N ILE A 109 -8.05 2.79 -10.91
CA ILE A 109 -9.06 3.10 -9.90
C ILE A 109 -9.85 4.35 -10.27
N SER A 110 -9.18 5.38 -10.80
CA SER A 110 -9.85 6.62 -11.20
C SER A 110 -10.86 6.41 -12.31
N LYS A 111 -10.52 5.60 -13.30
CA LYS A 111 -11.41 5.31 -14.41
C LYS A 111 -12.63 4.50 -13.99
N GLU A 112 -12.43 3.52 -13.12
CA GLU A 112 -13.51 2.72 -12.58
C GLU A 112 -14.44 3.53 -11.68
N ILE A 113 -13.89 4.38 -10.85
CA ILE A 113 -14.65 5.27 -9.98
C ILE A 113 -15.42 6.28 -10.82
N GLU A 114 -14.80 6.87 -11.83
CA GLU A 114 -15.46 7.79 -12.74
C GLU A 114 -16.62 7.11 -13.48
N LYS A 115 -16.41 5.91 -13.99
CA LYS A 115 -17.46 5.12 -14.62
C LYS A 115 -18.61 4.84 -13.68
N ASP A 116 -18.30 4.45 -12.46
CA ASP A 116 -19.29 4.15 -11.43
C ASP A 116 -20.12 5.39 -11.10
N ILE A 117 -19.45 6.52 -10.91
CA ILE A 117 -20.11 7.78 -10.62
C ILE A 117 -21.00 8.21 -11.78
N LEU A 118 -20.49 8.12 -13.00
CA LEU A 118 -21.26 8.47 -14.20
C LEU A 118 -22.49 7.56 -14.37
N ASN A 119 -22.32 6.26 -14.14
CA ASN A 119 -23.43 5.31 -14.24
C ASN A 119 -24.50 5.56 -13.18
N ARG A 120 -24.11 6.01 -12.01
CA ARG A 120 -25.05 6.32 -10.92
C ARG A 120 -25.79 7.64 -11.16
N LEU A 121 -25.17 8.57 -11.87
CA LEU A 121 -25.77 9.86 -12.18
C LEU A 121 -26.69 9.81 -13.40
N LEU A 122 -26.53 8.82 -14.25
CA LEU A 122 -27.37 8.61 -15.41
C LEU A 122 -28.53 7.67 -15.10
#